data_835c0bcd0901dfa01e78775d32b5a644
#
_entry.id   835c0bcd0901dfa01e78775d32b5a644
#
_cell.length_a   1.000
_cell.length_b   1.000
_cell.length_c   1.000
_cell.angle_alpha   90.00
_cell.angle_beta   90.00
_cell.angle_gamma   90.00
#
_symmetry.space_group_name_H-M   'P 1'
#
loop_
_entity.id
_entity.type
_entity.pdbx_description
1 polymer ?
#
loop_
_entity_poly.entity_id
_entity_poly.type
_entity_poly.pdbx_seq_one_letter_code
_entity_poly.pdbx_strand_id
1 'polypeptide(L)'
;GQKTLLTKGMSGIISQSLGDNYTIIVEGNMYQVKGIDGEAIGEEKRSINSNNFANEEEIWNVLHTCYDPEIPVNIVDLGLVYNTDIQQEEDGVNITIQMTLTAPGCGMGPVIADEVKQKLSSLSGAKSVDVELVWEPQWNQDMMSDAAKLQLGLY
;
A
#
# COMPACT_ATOMS: atom_id res chain seq x y z
N GLY A 1 -16.22 -14.98 -22.27
CA GLY A 1 -17.24 -13.95 -22.36
C GLY A 1 -17.25 -13.34 -23.74
N GLN A 2 -18.42 -13.17 -24.34
CA GLN A 2 -18.55 -12.50 -25.62
C GLN A 2 -18.30 -11.00 -25.45
N LYS A 3 -17.50 -10.41 -26.34
CA LYS A 3 -17.34 -8.96 -26.40
C LYS A 3 -18.59 -8.36 -27.04
N THR A 4 -19.23 -7.44 -26.34
CA THR A 4 -20.40 -6.71 -26.81
C THR A 4 -20.03 -5.23 -26.95
N LEU A 5 -20.37 -4.64 -28.07
CA LEU A 5 -20.18 -3.21 -28.32
C LEU A 5 -21.40 -2.44 -27.80
N LEU A 6 -21.18 -1.54 -26.86
CA LEU A 6 -22.20 -0.60 -26.38
C LEU A 6 -22.16 0.67 -27.25
N THR A 7 -23.31 1.18 -27.62
CA THR A 7 -23.42 2.35 -28.49
C THR A 7 -23.24 3.64 -27.67
N LYS A 8 -22.54 4.61 -28.22
CA LYS A 8 -22.35 5.92 -27.58
C LYS A 8 -23.72 6.59 -27.33
N GLY A 9 -23.95 7.00 -26.09
CA GLY A 9 -25.18 7.67 -25.66
C GLY A 9 -26.17 6.79 -24.90
N MET A 10 -25.88 5.49 -24.71
CA MET A 10 -26.69 4.65 -23.83
C MET A 10 -26.46 5.04 -22.37
N SER A 11 -27.56 5.18 -21.62
CA SER A 11 -27.49 5.45 -20.18
C SER A 11 -27.34 4.14 -19.41
N GLY A 12 -26.40 4.11 -18.49
CA GLY A 12 -26.16 2.95 -17.62
C GLY A 12 -25.81 3.40 -16.20
N ILE A 13 -25.87 2.48 -15.27
CA ILE A 13 -25.53 2.69 -13.86
C ILE A 13 -24.32 1.82 -13.53
N ILE A 14 -23.29 2.40 -12.92
CA ILE A 14 -22.17 1.64 -12.36
C ILE A 14 -22.68 0.97 -11.09
N SER A 15 -22.82 -0.34 -11.14
CA SER A 15 -23.34 -1.16 -10.04
C SER A 15 -22.23 -1.56 -9.05
N GLN A 16 -21.02 -1.76 -9.56
CA GLN A 16 -19.89 -2.20 -8.76
C GLN A 16 -18.56 -1.81 -9.42
N SER A 17 -17.61 -1.41 -8.56
CA SER A 17 -16.22 -1.17 -8.94
C SER A 17 -15.34 -2.05 -8.06
N LEU A 18 -14.84 -3.16 -8.58
CA LEU A 18 -13.99 -4.12 -7.88
C LEU A 18 -12.70 -4.33 -8.67
N GLY A 19 -11.59 -3.99 -8.04
CA GLY A 19 -10.27 -4.10 -8.67
C GLY A 19 -10.20 -3.26 -9.96
N ASP A 20 -9.71 -3.86 -11.02
CA ASP A 20 -9.49 -3.19 -12.31
C ASP A 20 -10.71 -3.21 -13.25
N ASN A 21 -11.89 -3.58 -12.76
CA ASN A 21 -13.08 -3.69 -13.61
C ASN A 21 -14.27 -2.95 -13.01
N TYR A 22 -15.09 -2.39 -13.89
CA TYR A 22 -16.40 -1.85 -13.55
C TYR A 22 -17.49 -2.83 -13.99
N THR A 23 -18.49 -2.99 -13.17
CA THR A 23 -19.75 -3.65 -13.56
C THR A 23 -20.79 -2.58 -13.79
N ILE A 24 -21.30 -2.48 -15.02
CA ILE A 24 -22.32 -1.52 -15.41
C ILE A 24 -23.60 -2.24 -15.78
N ILE A 25 -24.73 -1.62 -15.49
CA ILE A 25 -26.06 -2.07 -15.91
C ILE A 25 -26.56 -1.11 -16.96
N VAL A 26 -26.79 -1.61 -18.16
CA VAL A 26 -27.36 -0.88 -19.28
C VAL A 26 -28.60 -1.62 -19.77
N GLU A 27 -29.74 -0.97 -19.79
CA GLU A 27 -31.02 -1.55 -20.23
C GLU A 27 -31.37 -2.89 -19.53
N GLY A 28 -31.00 -3.02 -18.24
CA GLY A 28 -31.26 -4.22 -17.44
C GLY A 28 -30.25 -5.36 -17.62
N ASN A 29 -29.25 -5.21 -18.49
CA ASN A 29 -28.19 -6.18 -18.67
C ASN A 29 -26.91 -5.73 -17.98
N MET A 30 -26.18 -6.69 -17.38
CA MET A 30 -24.89 -6.44 -16.74
C MET A 30 -23.72 -6.65 -17.71
N TYR A 31 -22.82 -5.67 -17.75
CA TYR A 31 -21.61 -5.70 -18.55
C TYR A 31 -20.40 -5.44 -17.66
N GLN A 32 -19.29 -6.10 -17.95
CA GLN A 32 -18.01 -5.79 -17.33
C GLN A 32 -17.17 -4.93 -18.28
N VAL A 33 -16.75 -3.78 -17.77
CA VAL A 33 -15.85 -2.86 -18.46
C VAL A 33 -14.50 -2.88 -17.75
N LYS A 34 -13.42 -3.07 -18.50
CA LYS A 34 -12.08 -3.03 -17.95
C LYS A 34 -11.75 -1.60 -17.51
N GLY A 35 -10.98 -1.46 -16.43
CA GLY A 35 -10.59 -0.16 -15.90
C GLY A 35 -9.90 0.75 -16.93
N ILE A 36 -9.16 0.16 -17.89
CA ILE A 36 -8.54 0.89 -19.01
C ILE A 36 -9.57 1.58 -19.93
N ASP A 37 -10.77 1.05 -19.99
CA ASP A 37 -11.87 1.56 -20.79
C ASP A 37 -12.85 2.41 -19.95
N GLY A 38 -12.50 2.74 -18.71
CA GLY A 38 -13.31 3.51 -17.75
C GLY A 38 -13.77 4.87 -18.30
N GLU A 39 -12.93 5.50 -19.13
CA GLU A 39 -13.24 6.77 -19.80
C GLU A 39 -14.49 6.70 -20.67
N ALA A 40 -14.79 5.53 -21.23
CA ALA A 40 -15.98 5.29 -22.04
C ALA A 40 -17.30 5.34 -21.23
N ILE A 41 -17.23 5.18 -19.91
CA ILE A 41 -18.37 5.22 -18.98
C ILE A 41 -18.35 6.45 -18.06
N GLY A 42 -17.49 7.45 -18.37
CA GLY A 42 -17.40 8.71 -17.65
C GLY A 42 -16.56 8.68 -16.36
N GLU A 43 -15.89 7.58 -16.10
CA GLU A 43 -14.90 7.47 -15.02
C GLU A 43 -13.52 7.93 -15.49
N GLU A 44 -12.73 8.51 -14.58
CA GLU A 44 -11.32 8.78 -14.88
C GLU A 44 -10.61 7.49 -15.24
N LYS A 45 -9.81 7.56 -16.30
CA LYS A 45 -8.94 6.44 -16.69
C LYS A 45 -8.09 6.06 -15.50
N ARG A 46 -8.39 4.95 -14.85
CA ARG A 46 -7.44 4.36 -13.93
C ARG A 46 -6.21 4.01 -14.76
N SER A 47 -5.13 4.71 -14.53
CA SER A 47 -3.84 4.32 -15.08
C SER A 47 -3.56 2.91 -14.56
N ILE A 48 -3.93 1.91 -15.35
CA ILE A 48 -3.33 0.61 -15.18
C ILE A 48 -1.88 0.83 -15.61
N ASN A 49 -1.01 1.09 -14.63
CA ASN A 49 0.36 0.73 -14.84
C ASN A 49 0.29 -0.73 -15.26
N SER A 50 0.55 -0.99 -16.52
CA SER A 50 0.50 -2.32 -17.14
C SER A 50 1.51 -3.30 -16.51
N ASN A 51 2.29 -2.83 -15.60
CA ASN A 51 3.13 -3.55 -14.68
C ASN A 51 2.36 -3.61 -13.35
N ASN A 52 1.87 -4.76 -13.00
CA ASN A 52 1.16 -5.07 -11.74
C ASN A 52 2.16 -5.06 -10.57
N PHE A 53 2.91 -3.94 -10.43
CA PHE A 53 3.92 -3.75 -9.41
C PHE A 53 3.30 -3.14 -8.16
N ALA A 54 3.89 -3.43 -7.02
CA ALA A 54 3.48 -2.89 -5.75
C ALA A 54 3.37 -1.35 -5.80
N ASN A 55 2.25 -0.85 -5.34
CA ASN A 55 1.99 0.58 -5.21
C ASN A 55 2.27 1.04 -3.77
N GLU A 56 2.27 2.34 -3.56
CA GLU A 56 2.52 2.94 -2.25
C GLU A 56 1.53 2.44 -1.19
N GLU A 57 0.25 2.29 -1.52
CA GLU A 57 -0.78 1.81 -0.60
C GLU A 57 -0.50 0.38 -0.13
N GLU A 58 -0.09 -0.52 -1.04
CA GLU A 58 0.28 -1.89 -0.68
C GLU A 58 1.52 -1.93 0.22
N ILE A 59 2.49 -1.07 -0.02
CA ILE A 59 3.68 -0.93 0.83
C ILE A 59 3.29 -0.50 2.24
N TRP A 60 2.47 0.54 2.38
CA TRP A 60 1.97 0.98 3.68
C TRP A 60 1.13 -0.09 4.39
N ASN A 61 0.28 -0.83 3.66
CA ASN A 61 -0.48 -1.94 4.22
C ASN A 61 0.43 -3.02 4.79
N VAL A 62 1.52 -3.35 4.11
CA VAL A 62 2.52 -4.30 4.61
C VAL A 62 3.22 -3.77 5.86
N LEU A 63 3.63 -2.50 5.88
CA LEU A 63 4.27 -1.88 7.05
C LEU A 63 3.36 -1.91 8.28
N HIS A 64 2.05 -1.74 8.13
CA HIS A 64 1.07 -1.88 9.23
C HIS A 64 0.97 -3.32 9.77
N THR A 65 1.46 -4.33 9.05
CA THR A 65 1.50 -5.72 9.53
C THR A 65 2.80 -6.07 10.27
N CYS A 66 3.75 -5.15 10.34
CA CYS A 66 5.00 -5.33 11.06
C CYS A 66 4.85 -4.76 12.47
N TYR A 67 5.18 -5.55 13.48
CA TYR A 67 5.01 -5.19 14.89
C TYR A 67 6.36 -5.10 15.59
N ASP A 68 6.44 -4.20 16.56
CA ASP A 68 7.56 -4.19 17.49
C ASP A 68 7.49 -5.43 18.39
N PRO A 69 8.60 -6.14 18.66
CA PRO A 69 8.57 -7.35 19.48
C PRO A 69 8.31 -7.09 20.97
N GLU A 70 8.54 -5.88 21.45
CA GLU A 70 8.37 -5.49 22.84
C GLU A 70 7.04 -4.74 23.08
N ILE A 71 6.58 -4.01 22.07
CA ILE A 71 5.36 -3.19 22.14
C ILE A 71 4.34 -3.74 21.14
N PRO A 72 3.16 -4.21 21.58
CA PRO A 72 2.17 -4.87 20.73
C PRO A 72 1.42 -3.88 19.82
N VAL A 73 2.15 -3.04 19.14
CA VAL A 73 1.65 -2.04 18.18
C VAL A 73 2.51 -2.12 16.92
N ASN A 74 1.91 -1.89 15.77
CA ASN A 74 2.65 -1.90 14.51
C ASN A 74 3.63 -0.73 14.42
N ILE A 75 4.67 -0.90 13.62
CA ILE A 75 5.78 0.08 13.49
C ILE A 75 5.34 1.43 12.93
N VAL A 76 4.26 1.47 12.15
CA VAL A 76 3.72 2.73 11.58
C VAL A 76 3.05 3.55 12.67
N ASP A 77 2.16 2.94 13.45
CA ASP A 77 1.47 3.60 14.56
C ASP A 77 2.41 3.96 15.71
N LEU A 78 3.50 3.23 15.87
CA LEU A 78 4.58 3.61 16.80
C LEU A 78 5.38 4.82 16.32
N GLY A 79 5.24 5.23 15.06
CA GLY A 79 6.03 6.32 14.49
C GLY A 79 7.49 5.93 14.23
N LEU A 80 7.77 4.66 13.99
CA LEU A 80 9.11 4.15 13.71
C LEU A 80 9.53 4.32 12.25
N VAL A 81 8.59 4.46 11.33
CA VAL A 81 8.86 4.67 9.90
C VAL A 81 8.98 6.16 9.63
N TYR A 82 10.17 6.61 9.26
CA TYR A 82 10.46 8.03 9.04
C TYR A 82 10.32 8.45 7.58
N ASN A 83 10.71 7.59 6.65
CA ASN A 83 10.62 7.88 5.23
C ASN A 83 10.43 6.59 4.43
N THR A 84 9.71 6.72 3.32
CA THR A 84 9.56 5.68 2.30
C THR A 84 9.90 6.28 0.95
N ASP A 85 10.93 5.76 0.29
CA ASP A 85 11.28 6.13 -1.07
C ASP A 85 10.92 4.96 -2.01
N ILE A 86 10.09 5.25 -2.99
CA ILE A 86 9.53 4.27 -3.91
C ILE A 86 9.88 4.70 -5.33
N GLN A 87 10.78 3.98 -5.97
CA GLN A 87 11.21 4.25 -7.34
C GLN A 87 10.67 3.17 -8.26
N GLN A 88 9.73 3.56 -9.11
CA GLN A 88 9.18 2.67 -10.13
C GLN A 88 10.09 2.66 -11.36
N GLU A 89 10.46 1.47 -11.80
CA GLU A 89 11.21 1.22 -13.01
C GLU A 89 10.36 0.41 -14.01
N GLU A 90 10.88 0.23 -15.24
CA GLU A 90 10.15 -0.53 -16.27
C GLU A 90 9.93 -2.00 -15.90
N ASP A 91 10.85 -2.58 -15.10
CA ASP A 91 10.87 -4.00 -14.74
C ASP A 91 10.61 -4.26 -13.25
N GLY A 92 10.24 -3.24 -12.47
CA GLY A 92 9.94 -3.42 -11.06
C GLY A 92 9.97 -2.15 -10.23
N VAL A 93 9.94 -2.34 -8.92
CA VAL A 93 9.91 -1.26 -7.93
C VAL A 93 11.09 -1.42 -6.98
N ASN A 94 11.86 -0.36 -6.80
CA ASN A 94 12.86 -0.27 -5.75
C ASN A 94 12.25 0.45 -4.55
N ILE A 95 12.37 -0.15 -3.38
CA ILE A 95 11.76 0.35 -2.14
C ILE A 95 12.88 0.58 -1.13
N THR A 96 12.98 1.80 -0.62
CA THR A 96 13.88 2.12 0.49
C THR A 96 13.06 2.64 1.66
N ILE A 97 13.21 2.01 2.81
CA ILE A 97 12.52 2.39 4.05
C ILE A 97 13.57 2.90 5.03
N GLN A 98 13.36 4.13 5.54
CA GLN A 98 14.13 4.65 6.66
C GLN A 98 13.29 4.55 7.91
N MET A 99 13.74 3.78 8.88
CA MET A 99 13.04 3.55 10.13
C MET A 99 13.98 3.65 11.33
N THR A 100 13.39 3.81 12.49
CA THR A 100 14.11 3.80 13.77
C THR A 100 13.58 2.72 14.70
N LEU A 101 14.11 2.69 15.91
CA LEU A 101 13.70 1.79 16.97
C LEU A 101 13.32 2.58 18.23
N THR A 102 12.51 1.97 19.08
CA THR A 102 12.09 2.56 20.35
C THR A 102 13.24 2.76 21.34
N ALA A 103 14.31 1.97 21.19
CA ALA A 103 15.52 2.13 22.00
C ALA A 103 16.80 1.87 21.19
N PRO A 104 17.80 2.74 21.26
CA PRO A 104 19.11 2.48 20.67
C PRO A 104 19.79 1.32 21.39
N GLY A 105 20.33 0.36 20.62
CA GLY A 105 21.01 -0.81 21.17
C GLY A 105 20.09 -1.99 21.48
N CYS A 106 18.81 -1.94 21.14
CA CYS A 106 17.93 -3.10 21.13
C CYS A 106 18.49 -4.12 20.14
N GLY A 107 18.88 -5.31 20.63
CA GLY A 107 19.39 -6.41 19.78
C GLY A 107 18.36 -6.93 18.76
N MET A 108 17.11 -6.46 18.85
CA MET A 108 16.00 -6.83 17.96
C MET A 108 15.88 -5.94 16.72
N GLY A 109 16.68 -4.86 16.63
CA GLY A 109 16.64 -3.95 15.48
C GLY A 109 16.82 -4.64 14.14
N PRO A 110 17.87 -5.46 13.97
CA PRO A 110 18.06 -6.22 12.76
C PRO A 110 16.90 -7.16 12.44
N VAL A 111 16.25 -7.73 13.45
CA VAL A 111 15.12 -8.66 13.30
C VAL A 111 13.89 -7.94 12.71
N ILE A 112 13.57 -6.75 13.21
CA ILE A 112 12.46 -5.95 12.69
C ILE A 112 12.77 -5.49 11.26
N ALA A 113 13.97 -5.01 11.00
CA ALA A 113 14.40 -4.58 9.67
C ALA A 113 14.35 -5.75 8.66
N ASP A 114 14.79 -6.93 9.06
CA ASP A 114 14.71 -8.14 8.23
C ASP A 114 13.26 -8.57 7.97
N GLU A 115 12.37 -8.48 8.96
CA GLU A 115 10.94 -8.76 8.79
C GLU A 115 10.30 -7.81 7.79
N VAL A 116 10.55 -6.51 7.92
CA VAL A 116 10.07 -5.48 6.99
C VAL A 116 10.58 -5.77 5.58
N LYS A 117 11.88 -6.04 5.45
CA LYS A 117 12.52 -6.36 4.17
C LYS A 117 11.90 -7.61 3.52
N GLN A 118 11.72 -8.69 4.27
CA GLN A 118 11.14 -9.92 3.75
C GLN A 118 9.68 -9.71 3.28
N LYS A 119 8.86 -9.05 4.09
CA LYS A 119 7.46 -8.80 3.75
C LYS A 119 7.33 -7.91 2.51
N LEU A 120 8.10 -6.83 2.41
CA LEU A 120 8.10 -5.96 1.23
C LEU A 120 8.66 -6.65 -0.01
N SER A 121 9.67 -7.51 0.14
CA SER A 121 10.23 -8.28 -0.98
C SER A 121 9.25 -9.31 -1.56
N SER A 122 8.21 -9.66 -0.82
CA SER A 122 7.15 -10.56 -1.30
C SER A 122 6.09 -9.86 -2.15
N LEU A 123 6.11 -8.53 -2.21
CA LEU A 123 5.20 -7.76 -3.05
C LEU A 123 5.50 -7.94 -4.54
N SER A 124 4.45 -7.89 -5.35
CA SER A 124 4.56 -8.01 -6.81
C SER A 124 5.49 -6.94 -7.38
N GLY A 125 6.50 -7.38 -8.13
CA GLY A 125 7.45 -6.49 -8.80
C GLY A 125 8.46 -5.82 -7.90
N ALA A 126 8.54 -6.17 -6.60
CA ALA A 126 9.61 -5.69 -5.74
C ALA A 126 10.98 -6.19 -6.25
N LYS A 127 11.77 -5.28 -6.81
CA LYS A 127 13.08 -5.56 -7.43
C LYS A 127 14.20 -5.49 -6.40
N SER A 128 14.20 -4.43 -5.62
CA SER A 128 15.08 -4.28 -4.47
C SER A 128 14.33 -3.68 -3.29
N VAL A 129 14.66 -4.15 -2.11
CA VAL A 129 14.12 -3.60 -0.86
C VAL A 129 15.28 -3.37 0.09
N ASP A 130 15.47 -2.11 0.46
CA ASP A 130 16.46 -1.72 1.45
C ASP A 130 15.78 -1.10 2.67
N VAL A 131 16.24 -1.48 3.86
CA VAL A 131 15.75 -0.96 5.12
C VAL A 131 16.94 -0.37 5.89
N GLU A 132 16.92 0.93 6.04
CA GLU A 132 17.94 1.71 6.72
C GLU A 132 17.49 2.04 8.14
N LEU A 133 18.29 1.68 9.14
CA LEU A 133 18.07 2.09 10.51
C LEU A 133 18.72 3.47 10.75
N VAL A 134 17.89 4.44 11.09
CA VAL A 134 18.32 5.81 11.40
C VAL A 134 18.05 6.12 12.86
N TRP A 135 18.91 6.94 13.46
CA TRP A 135 18.84 7.26 14.90
C TRP A 135 18.52 8.73 15.17
N GLU A 136 18.40 9.51 14.11
CA GLU A 136 18.01 10.91 14.20
C GLU A 136 16.84 11.22 13.26
N PRO A 137 15.81 11.88 13.76
CA PRO A 137 15.60 12.26 15.16
C PRO A 137 15.44 11.04 16.07
N GLN A 138 15.83 11.15 17.34
CA GLN A 138 15.63 10.06 18.30
C GLN A 138 14.14 9.87 18.54
N TRP A 139 13.69 8.62 18.51
CA TRP A 139 12.30 8.28 18.77
C TRP A 139 11.88 8.67 20.20
N ASN A 140 10.65 9.13 20.31
CA ASN A 140 9.98 9.37 21.59
C ASN A 140 8.47 9.04 21.46
N GLN A 141 7.80 8.96 22.60
CA GLN A 141 6.38 8.57 22.66
C GLN A 141 5.44 9.56 21.96
N ASP A 142 5.84 10.81 21.76
CA ASP A 142 5.01 11.80 21.06
C ASP A 142 4.86 11.48 19.55
N MET A 143 5.79 10.67 19.01
CA MET A 143 5.76 10.22 17.63
C MET A 143 4.71 9.14 17.36
N MET A 144 4.15 8.53 18.41
CA MET A 144 3.08 7.54 18.28
C MET A 144 1.81 8.18 17.75
N SER A 145 1.03 7.43 16.97
CA SER A 145 -0.35 7.81 16.63
C SER A 145 -1.23 7.85 17.88
N ASP A 146 -2.32 8.62 17.81
CA ASP A 146 -3.30 8.67 18.90
C ASP A 146 -3.91 7.29 19.19
N ALA A 147 -4.10 6.47 18.15
CA ALA A 147 -4.56 5.10 18.28
C ALA A 147 -3.58 4.23 19.08
N ALA A 148 -2.28 4.35 18.81
CA ALA A 148 -1.25 3.63 19.55
C ALA A 148 -1.19 4.06 21.02
N LYS A 149 -1.25 5.37 21.29
CA LYS A 149 -1.29 5.92 22.65
C LYS A 149 -2.49 5.41 23.43
N LEU A 150 -3.66 5.39 22.80
CA LEU A 150 -4.88 4.87 23.40
C LEU A 150 -4.78 3.38 23.72
N GLN A 151 -4.25 2.59 22.79
CA GLN A 151 -4.07 1.13 22.95
C GLN A 151 -3.11 0.82 24.12
N LEU A 152 -2.10 1.65 24.33
CA LEU A 152 -1.11 1.50 25.41
C LEU A 152 -1.52 2.18 26.71
N GLY A 153 -2.66 2.88 26.74
CA GLY A 153 -3.14 3.58 27.93
C GLY A 153 -2.28 4.81 28.33
N LEU A 154 -1.68 5.46 27.35
CA LEU A 154 -0.76 6.61 27.54
C LEU A 154 -1.49 7.96 27.45
N TYR A 155 -2.71 8.06 27.89
CA TYR A 155 -3.47 9.31 28.03
C TYR A 155 -3.53 9.77 29.47
#